data_28dc211d1c5c60e858b2af023cfb9a3e
#
_entry.id   28dc211d1c5c60e858b2af023cfb9a3e
#
_cell.length_a   1.000
_cell.length_b   1.000
_cell.length_c   1.000
_cell.angle_alpha   90.00
_cell.angle_beta   90.00
_cell.angle_gamma   90.00
#
_symmetry.space_group_name_H-M   'P 1'
#
loop_
_entity.id
_entity.type
_entity.pdbx_description
1 polymer ?
#
loop_
_entity_poly.entity_id
_entity_poly.type
_entity_poly.pdbx_seq_one_letter_code
_entity_poly.pdbx_strand_id
1 'polypeptide(L)'
;MAKFNKILVPLDGSNNSIRGLDRAIEIAKGSGAEITGFYVFHLPLAAGIKYTQKMKDDAQTKAIKAIGPAMKRAQKAGASFKYKTGGGHTGSEIVKFAQTGKYDMIVIGARGMGG
;
A
#
# COMPACT_ATOMS: atom_id res chain seq x y z
N MET A 1 23.33 0.75 -14.66
CA MET A 1 23.02 0.93 -13.25
C MET A 1 21.52 0.83 -13.01
N ALA A 2 21.11 -0.02 -12.13
CA ALA A 2 19.69 -0.22 -11.86
C ALA A 2 19.13 1.00 -11.09
N LYS A 3 18.04 1.55 -11.58
CA LYS A 3 17.33 2.59 -10.89
C LYS A 3 15.95 2.08 -10.52
N PHE A 4 15.56 2.28 -9.28
CA PHE A 4 14.22 1.95 -8.86
C PHE A 4 13.35 3.18 -9.12
N ASN A 5 12.49 3.09 -10.12
CA ASN A 5 11.64 4.20 -10.51
C ASN A 5 10.28 4.17 -9.81
N LYS A 6 9.80 2.96 -9.52
CA LYS A 6 8.48 2.78 -8.93
C LYS A 6 8.55 1.75 -7.82
N ILE A 7 8.17 2.17 -6.62
CA ILE A 7 8.15 1.30 -5.44
C ILE A 7 6.71 1.15 -4.97
N LEU A 8 6.27 -0.09 -4.77
CA LEU A 8 4.95 -0.38 -4.26
C LEU A 8 5.04 -0.72 -2.78
N VAL A 9 4.23 -0.05 -1.95
CA VAL A 9 4.20 -0.27 -0.51
C VAL A 9 2.77 -0.60 -0.09
N PRO A 10 2.49 -1.87 0.21
CA PRO A 10 1.17 -2.21 0.76
C PRO A 10 0.96 -1.55 2.11
N LEU A 11 -0.21 -0.97 2.29
CA LEU A 11 -0.60 -0.27 3.52
C LEU A 11 -1.88 -0.88 4.06
N ASP A 12 -1.88 -1.22 5.34
CA ASP A 12 -3.07 -1.80 5.99
C ASP A 12 -3.44 -1.09 7.29
N GLY A 13 -2.79 0.04 7.56
CA GLY A 13 -3.02 0.81 8.75
C GLY A 13 -2.19 0.35 9.95
N SER A 14 -1.42 -0.71 9.80
CA SER A 14 -0.59 -1.21 10.89
C SER A 14 0.74 -0.47 11.00
N ASN A 15 1.38 -0.57 12.16
CA ASN A 15 2.71 -0.02 12.35
C ASN A 15 3.73 -0.72 11.45
N ASN A 16 3.51 -1.99 11.15
CA ASN A 16 4.39 -2.73 10.26
C ASN A 16 4.38 -2.15 8.84
N SER A 17 3.20 -1.77 8.35
CA SER A 17 3.11 -1.16 7.02
C SER A 17 3.81 0.19 6.99
N ILE A 18 3.75 0.95 8.07
CA ILE A 18 4.47 2.23 8.18
C ILE A 18 5.99 2.01 8.19
N ARG A 19 6.46 0.95 8.84
CA ARG A 19 7.89 0.61 8.78
C ARG A 19 8.33 0.30 7.35
N GLY A 20 7.49 -0.40 6.60
CA GLY A 20 7.75 -0.65 5.19
C GLY A 20 7.84 0.65 4.40
N LEU A 21 6.92 1.57 4.69
CA LEU A 21 6.93 2.88 4.05
C LEU A 21 8.22 3.64 4.36
N ASP A 22 8.65 3.63 5.62
CA ASP A 22 9.90 4.32 6.01
C ASP A 22 11.09 3.77 5.24
N ARG A 23 11.13 2.47 5.06
CA ARG A 23 12.20 1.84 4.30
C ARG A 23 12.14 2.26 2.82
N ALA A 24 10.93 2.31 2.27
CA ALA A 24 10.74 2.76 0.89
C ALA A 24 11.17 4.22 0.71
N ILE A 25 10.89 5.06 1.71
CA ILE A 25 11.30 6.45 1.68
C ILE A 25 12.83 6.56 1.63
N GLU A 26 13.53 5.76 2.42
CA GLU A 26 15.00 5.74 2.39
C GLU A 26 15.52 5.36 1.01
N ILE A 27 14.92 4.33 0.41
CA ILE A 27 15.32 3.88 -0.92
C ILE A 27 15.03 4.97 -1.95
N ALA A 28 13.86 5.60 -1.85
CA ALA A 28 13.45 6.64 -2.78
C ALA A 28 14.39 7.86 -2.72
N LYS A 29 14.88 8.20 -1.53
CA LYS A 29 15.83 9.30 -1.39
C LYS A 29 17.10 9.08 -2.18
N GLY A 30 17.55 7.82 -2.25
CA GLY A 30 18.75 7.48 -3.00
C GLY A 30 18.55 7.34 -4.49
N SER A 31 17.33 7.07 -4.93
CA SER A 31 17.05 6.73 -6.33
C SER A 31 16.11 7.70 -7.04
N GLY A 32 15.41 8.56 -6.30
CA GLY A 32 14.38 9.41 -6.87
C GLY A 32 13.11 8.68 -7.26
N ALA A 33 12.91 7.48 -6.74
CA ALA A 33 11.75 6.66 -7.09
C ALA A 33 10.45 7.24 -6.55
N GLU A 34 9.36 6.94 -7.27
CA GLU A 34 8.02 7.28 -6.82
C GLU A 34 7.49 6.13 -5.97
N ILE A 35 6.87 6.48 -4.85
CA ILE A 35 6.26 5.49 -3.95
C ILE A 35 4.76 5.45 -4.20
N THR A 36 4.23 4.26 -4.38
CA THR A 36 2.78 4.06 -4.45
C THR A 36 2.34 3.26 -3.24
N GLY A 37 1.52 3.87 -2.39
CA GLY A 37 0.86 3.16 -1.30
C GLY A 37 -0.33 2.40 -1.84
N PHE A 38 -0.46 1.14 -1.48
CA PHE A 38 -1.53 0.30 -2.01
C PHE A 38 -2.35 -0.31 -0.87
N TYR A 39 -3.63 -0.01 -0.87
CA TYR A 39 -4.57 -0.55 0.12
C TYR A 39 -5.53 -1.52 -0.56
N VAL A 40 -5.66 -2.73 0.01
CA VAL A 40 -6.56 -3.74 -0.52
C VAL A 40 -7.80 -3.83 0.34
N PHE A 41 -8.97 -3.62 -0.29
CA PHE A 41 -10.25 -3.82 0.38
C PHE A 41 -10.53 -5.31 0.48
N HIS A 42 -10.92 -5.76 1.66
CA HIS A 42 -11.40 -7.12 1.84
C HIS A 42 -12.87 -7.17 1.48
N LEU A 43 -13.17 -7.72 0.31
CA LEU A 43 -14.53 -7.81 -0.15
C LEU A 43 -15.17 -9.11 0.37
N PRO A 44 -16.44 -9.06 0.82
CA PRO A 44 -17.14 -10.29 1.17
C PRO A 44 -17.39 -11.07 -0.11
N LEU A 45 -16.78 -12.26 -0.21
CA LEU A 45 -16.91 -13.11 -1.39
C LEU A 45 -17.95 -14.21 -1.23
N ALA A 46 -18.65 -14.24 -0.08
CA ALA A 46 -19.68 -15.24 0.14
C ALA A 46 -20.86 -15.00 -0.80
N ALA A 47 -21.37 -16.08 -1.40
CA ALA A 47 -22.50 -16.00 -2.30
C ALA A 47 -23.72 -15.42 -1.57
N GLY A 48 -24.44 -14.53 -2.24
CA GLY A 48 -25.65 -13.92 -1.70
C GLY A 48 -25.44 -12.69 -0.85
N ILE A 49 -24.19 -12.33 -0.57
CA ILE A 49 -23.89 -11.10 0.18
C ILE A 49 -23.82 -9.94 -0.78
N LYS A 50 -24.67 -8.93 -0.57
CA LYS A 50 -24.64 -7.71 -1.37
C LYS A 50 -23.63 -6.73 -0.78
N TYR A 51 -22.89 -6.08 -1.65
CA TYR A 51 -21.96 -5.03 -1.26
C TYR A 51 -22.74 -3.73 -1.12
N THR A 52 -23.15 -3.44 0.11
CA THR A 52 -24.03 -2.30 0.40
C THR A 52 -23.27 -0.97 0.38
N GLN A 53 -24.00 0.13 0.32
CA GLN A 53 -23.40 1.45 0.39
C GLN A 53 -22.64 1.65 1.71
N LYS A 54 -23.22 1.13 2.81
CA LYS A 54 -22.53 1.21 4.10
C LYS A 54 -21.20 0.48 4.08
N MET A 55 -21.15 -0.70 3.45
CA MET A 55 -19.91 -1.45 3.33
C MET A 55 -18.87 -0.69 2.52
N LYS A 56 -19.30 -0.01 1.45
CA LYS A 56 -18.42 0.82 0.64
C LYS A 56 -17.86 1.98 1.44
N ASP A 57 -18.73 2.65 2.21
CA ASP A 57 -18.32 3.79 3.04
C ASP A 57 -17.35 3.35 4.13
N ASP A 58 -17.60 2.22 4.78
CA ASP A 58 -16.71 1.66 5.80
C ASP A 58 -15.34 1.31 5.21
N ALA A 59 -15.33 0.70 4.03
CA ALA A 59 -14.10 0.33 3.35
C ALA A 59 -13.29 1.59 2.99
N GLN A 60 -13.95 2.62 2.50
CA GLN A 60 -13.29 3.87 2.16
C GLN A 60 -12.72 4.55 3.41
N THR A 61 -13.46 4.53 4.51
CA THR A 61 -12.99 5.10 5.78
C THR A 61 -11.72 4.38 6.24
N LYS A 62 -11.71 3.05 6.16
CA LYS A 62 -10.51 2.26 6.52
C LYS A 62 -9.33 2.58 5.62
N ALA A 63 -9.59 2.75 4.32
CA ALA A 63 -8.54 3.10 3.37
C ALA A 63 -7.92 4.45 3.71
N ILE A 64 -8.74 5.44 4.01
CA ILE A 64 -8.28 6.77 4.38
C ILE A 64 -7.43 6.72 5.66
N LYS A 65 -7.87 5.93 6.65
CA LYS A 65 -7.12 5.76 7.89
C LYS A 65 -5.77 5.08 7.68
N ALA A 66 -5.69 4.20 6.71
CA ALA A 66 -4.43 3.53 6.39
C ALA A 66 -3.50 4.41 5.57
N ILE A 67 -4.04 5.12 4.60
CA ILE A 67 -3.26 5.89 3.64
C ILE A 67 -2.90 7.28 4.13
N GLY A 68 -3.80 7.92 4.88
CA GLY A 68 -3.61 9.29 5.36
C GLY A 68 -2.31 9.51 6.12
N PRO A 69 -2.04 8.73 7.18
CA PRO A 69 -0.79 8.88 7.92
C PRO A 69 0.44 8.60 7.07
N ALA A 70 0.33 7.62 6.16
CA ALA A 70 1.44 7.28 5.26
C ALA A 70 1.75 8.43 4.32
N MET A 71 0.72 9.05 3.76
CA MET A 71 0.88 10.19 2.87
C MET A 71 1.55 11.36 3.57
N LYS A 72 1.12 11.67 4.79
CA LYS A 72 1.73 12.76 5.56
C LYS A 72 3.20 12.48 5.83
N ARG A 73 3.52 11.24 6.17
CA ARG A 73 4.89 10.84 6.46
C ARG A 73 5.79 10.97 5.25
N ALA A 74 5.30 10.56 4.09
CA ALA A 74 6.04 10.69 2.85
C ALA A 74 6.24 12.17 2.46
N GLN A 75 5.21 12.97 2.62
CA GLN A 75 5.29 14.41 2.32
C GLN A 75 6.31 15.10 3.22
N LYS A 76 6.32 14.78 4.50
CA LYS A 76 7.32 15.34 5.42
C LYS A 76 8.74 14.98 5.02
N ALA A 77 8.92 13.80 4.46
CA ALA A 77 10.23 13.35 4.03
C ALA A 77 10.62 13.87 2.65
N GLY A 78 9.71 14.56 1.98
CA GLY A 78 9.97 15.08 0.62
C GLY A 78 9.94 14.00 -0.44
N ALA A 79 9.32 12.86 -0.16
CA ALA A 79 9.22 11.75 -1.10
C ALA A 79 8.03 11.92 -2.04
N SER A 80 8.16 11.47 -3.27
CA SER A 80 7.07 11.44 -4.22
C SER A 80 6.14 10.27 -3.86
N PHE A 81 4.89 10.56 -3.56
CA PHE A 81 3.95 9.55 -3.07
C PHE A 81 2.59 9.70 -3.72
N LYS A 82 2.04 8.57 -4.13
CA LYS A 82 0.65 8.49 -4.55
C LYS A 82 0.06 7.22 -3.98
N TYR A 83 -1.25 7.05 -4.07
CA TYR A 83 -1.88 5.85 -3.56
C TYR A 83 -2.84 5.25 -4.58
N LYS A 84 -3.05 3.94 -4.44
CA LYS A 84 -4.02 3.19 -5.23
C LYS A 84 -4.72 2.22 -4.30
N THR A 85 -5.90 1.78 -4.72
CA THR A 85 -6.66 0.79 -3.99
C THR A 85 -7.08 -0.33 -4.92
N GLY A 86 -7.29 -1.51 -4.35
CA GLY A 86 -7.80 -2.66 -5.08
C GLY A 86 -8.68 -3.48 -4.15
N GLY A 87 -9.47 -4.38 -4.72
CA GLY A 87 -10.34 -5.24 -3.93
C GLY A 87 -10.06 -6.69 -4.20
N GLY A 88 -10.16 -7.52 -3.16
CA GLY A 88 -10.00 -8.95 -3.29
C GLY A 88 -9.07 -9.53 -2.23
N HIS A 89 -8.33 -10.55 -2.61
CA HIS A 89 -7.39 -11.22 -1.73
C HIS A 89 -6.08 -10.45 -1.68
N THR A 90 -5.67 -10.08 -0.47
CA THR A 90 -4.54 -9.15 -0.27
C THR A 90 -3.27 -9.57 -1.01
N GLY A 91 -2.79 -10.77 -0.77
CA GLY A 91 -1.53 -11.21 -1.37
C GLY A 91 -1.57 -11.25 -2.89
N SER A 92 -2.64 -11.82 -3.44
CA SER A 92 -2.82 -11.93 -4.88
C SER A 92 -2.93 -10.56 -5.55
N GLU A 93 -3.67 -9.65 -4.91
CA GLU A 93 -3.86 -8.31 -5.47
C GLU A 93 -2.57 -7.49 -5.48
N ILE A 94 -1.75 -7.64 -4.43
CA ILE A 94 -0.46 -6.95 -4.38
C ILE A 94 0.43 -7.41 -5.54
N VAL A 95 0.57 -8.72 -5.73
CA VAL A 95 1.41 -9.27 -6.80
C VAL A 95 0.88 -8.85 -8.16
N LYS A 96 -0.42 -8.98 -8.38
CA LYS A 96 -1.05 -8.59 -9.63
C LYS A 96 -0.84 -7.11 -9.94
N PHE A 97 -1.04 -6.27 -8.95
CA PHE A 97 -0.89 -4.83 -9.13
C PHE A 97 0.56 -4.47 -9.43
N ALA A 98 1.50 -5.10 -8.74
CA ALA A 98 2.92 -4.85 -8.97
C ALA A 98 3.33 -5.22 -10.40
N GLN A 99 2.85 -6.36 -10.89
CA GLN A 99 3.16 -6.81 -12.24
C GLN A 99 2.51 -5.93 -13.31
N THR A 100 1.22 -5.65 -13.14
CA THR A 100 0.46 -4.84 -14.10
C THR A 100 1.00 -3.42 -14.19
N GLY A 101 1.34 -2.84 -13.05
CA GLY A 101 1.87 -1.48 -12.97
C GLY A 101 3.36 -1.38 -13.24
N LYS A 102 4.04 -2.49 -13.46
CA LYS A 102 5.48 -2.55 -13.73
C LYS A 102 6.29 -1.89 -12.63
N TYR A 103 5.98 -2.25 -11.39
CA TYR A 103 6.75 -1.75 -10.25
C TYR A 103 8.08 -2.48 -10.17
N ASP A 104 9.11 -1.73 -9.82
CA ASP A 104 10.47 -2.28 -9.74
C ASP A 104 10.70 -3.01 -8.43
N MET A 105 9.94 -2.66 -7.39
CA MET A 105 10.16 -3.20 -6.06
C MET A 105 8.87 -3.16 -5.26
N ILE A 106 8.69 -4.15 -4.40
CA ILE A 106 7.63 -4.16 -3.40
C ILE A 106 8.33 -4.14 -2.04
N VAL A 107 7.97 -3.16 -1.19
CA VAL A 107 8.53 -3.08 0.15
C VAL A 107 7.41 -3.35 1.15
N ILE A 108 7.52 -4.46 1.85
CA ILE A 108 6.50 -4.89 2.82
C ILE A 108 7.10 -4.81 4.21
N GLY A 109 6.38 -4.14 5.12
CA GLY A 109 6.77 -4.15 6.51
C GLY A 109 6.48 -5.50 7.12
N ALA A 110 7.47 -6.11 7.72
CA ALA A 110 7.31 -7.40 8.34
C ALA A 110 7.24 -7.25 9.85
N ARG A 111 6.52 -8.15 10.50
CA ARG A 111 6.59 -8.25 11.95
C ARG A 111 7.98 -8.71 12.33
N GLY A 112 8.40 -8.36 13.52
CA GLY A 112 9.62 -8.91 14.05
C GLY A 112 9.54 -10.43 14.13
N MET A 113 10.66 -11.05 14.46
CA MET A 113 10.72 -12.50 14.56
C MET A 113 9.67 -13.04 15.52
N GLY A 114 8.96 -14.03 15.10
CA GLY A 114 7.88 -14.60 15.87
C GLY A 114 6.53 -13.96 15.56
N GLY A 115 6.56 -12.99 14.74
CA GLY A 115 5.34 -12.32 14.32
C GLY A 115 4.57 -13.14 13.30
#